data_72c82cc8d419e2bf7e678ec386e21c49
#
_entry.id   72c82cc8d419e2bf7e678ec386e21c49
#
_cell.length_a   1.000
_cell.length_b   1.000
_cell.length_c   1.000
_cell.angle_alpha   90.00
_cell.angle_beta   90.00
_cell.angle_gamma   90.00
#
_symmetry.space_group_name_H-M   'P 1'
#
loop_
_entity.id
_entity.type
_entity.pdbx_description
1 polymer ?
#
loop_
_entity_poly.entity_id
_entity_poly.type
_entity_poly.pdbx_seq_one_letter_code
_entity_poly.pdbx_strand_id
1 'polypeptide(L)'
;MGGVDGAPEPATASGAAPGRGRLTGRRVLVVGGGQQDHGLEDPPIGNGRAMAVLSAREGAAVAVADIDRDSAERSAQGVRAEGAAAVVLVGDAADDRAVASMFSDARDGLGGLDGVVLNVGVGAGLLLRGTTVDDWDRVMAINTRSQFLGCKYALQTMSEGAVVLVGSVAAREVLPFPAYGASKAALESLCRQAAVEGAPSIRFNLVHPGLIDTPLGRQASAISARRERVRIPARRQGTGWEVAYTALFLLGEESSYITGQSVIVDGGLTIGPRG
;
A
#
# COMPACT_ATOMS: atom_id res chain seq x y z
N MET A 1 31.75 13.46 -17.80
CA MET A 1 30.67 13.13 -18.72
C MET A 1 29.41 13.74 -18.14
N GLY A 2 28.83 14.71 -18.88
CA GLY A 2 27.82 15.62 -18.38
C GLY A 2 26.59 14.94 -17.83
N GLY A 3 26.13 15.43 -16.68
CA GLY A 3 24.85 15.08 -16.13
C GLY A 3 23.76 15.44 -17.14
N VAL A 4 22.93 14.49 -17.48
CA VAL A 4 21.66 14.76 -18.13
C VAL A 4 20.82 15.41 -17.04
N ASP A 5 20.59 16.73 -17.15
CA ASP A 5 19.67 17.46 -16.28
C ASP A 5 18.38 16.66 -16.21
N GLY A 6 18.04 16.20 -14.99
CA GLY A 6 16.84 15.40 -14.77
C GLY A 6 15.64 16.25 -15.17
N ALA A 7 14.75 15.67 -15.99
CA ALA A 7 13.46 16.29 -16.21
C ALA A 7 12.81 16.59 -14.85
N PRO A 8 12.14 17.75 -14.70
CA PRO A 8 11.52 18.11 -13.43
C PRO A 8 10.58 17.02 -12.97
N GLU A 9 10.61 16.72 -11.68
CA GLU A 9 9.75 15.69 -11.10
C GLU A 9 8.28 16.06 -11.35
N PRO A 10 7.46 15.15 -11.92
CA PRO A 10 6.07 15.49 -12.21
C PRO A 10 5.29 15.78 -10.92
N ALA A 11 4.35 16.70 -10.97
CA ALA A 11 3.53 17.09 -9.81
C ALA A 11 2.81 15.90 -9.14
N THR A 12 2.55 14.84 -9.88
CA THR A 12 2.02 13.57 -9.36
C THR A 12 3.03 12.83 -8.49
N ALA A 13 4.31 12.90 -8.82
CA ALA A 13 5.36 12.21 -8.05
C ALA A 13 5.71 12.97 -6.76
N SER A 14 5.63 14.31 -6.78
CA SER A 14 5.83 15.15 -5.58
C SER A 14 4.56 15.29 -4.70
N GLY A 15 3.41 14.80 -5.15
CA GLY A 15 2.14 14.97 -4.47
C GLY A 15 1.54 16.38 -4.60
N ALA A 16 2.08 17.24 -5.48
CA ALA A 16 1.59 18.60 -5.68
C ALA A 16 0.43 18.70 -6.71
N ALA A 17 0.09 17.60 -7.41
CA ALA A 17 -0.99 17.61 -8.37
C ALA A 17 -2.36 17.82 -7.69
N PRO A 18 -3.22 18.70 -8.21
CA PRO A 18 -4.56 18.92 -7.67
C PRO A 18 -5.45 17.70 -7.87
N GLY A 19 -6.44 17.54 -6.98
CA GLY A 19 -7.48 16.52 -7.13
C GLY A 19 -8.37 16.77 -8.34
N ARG A 20 -8.96 15.70 -8.85
CA ARG A 20 -9.88 15.70 -9.99
C ARG A 20 -11.26 15.15 -9.64
N GLY A 21 -11.48 14.80 -8.37
CA GLY A 21 -12.75 14.29 -7.87
C GLY A 21 -13.07 12.85 -8.29
N ARG A 22 -12.06 12.02 -8.59
CA ARG A 22 -12.23 10.64 -9.06
C ARG A 22 -12.87 9.70 -8.04
N LEU A 23 -12.80 10.05 -6.76
CA LEU A 23 -13.42 9.29 -5.66
C LEU A 23 -14.51 10.12 -4.95
N THR A 24 -15.08 11.11 -5.61
CA THR A 24 -16.16 11.95 -5.03
C THR A 24 -17.30 11.07 -4.50
N GLY A 25 -17.63 11.25 -3.21
CA GLY A 25 -18.68 10.50 -2.53
C GLY A 25 -18.31 9.06 -2.13
N ARG A 26 -17.11 8.60 -2.44
CA ARG A 26 -16.62 7.28 -2.02
C ARG A 26 -16.14 7.30 -0.56
N ARG A 27 -16.17 6.13 0.06
CA ARG A 27 -15.81 5.87 1.46
C ARG A 27 -14.71 4.82 1.47
N VAL A 28 -13.50 5.24 1.85
CA VAL A 28 -12.29 4.42 1.69
C VAL A 28 -11.67 4.09 3.05
N LEU A 29 -11.42 2.81 3.32
CA LEU A 29 -10.63 2.33 4.43
C LEU A 29 -9.18 2.06 3.97
N VAL A 30 -8.19 2.65 4.65
CA VAL A 30 -6.77 2.36 4.43
C VAL A 30 -6.21 1.66 5.66
N VAL A 31 -5.96 0.37 5.55
CA VAL A 31 -5.34 -0.46 6.60
C VAL A 31 -3.82 -0.41 6.44
N GLY A 32 -3.11 -0.02 7.50
CA GLY A 32 -1.70 0.39 7.43
C GLY A 32 -1.56 1.79 6.81
N GLY A 33 -2.51 2.68 7.14
CA GLY A 33 -2.56 4.05 6.65
C GLY A 33 -1.71 5.04 7.44
N GLY A 34 -1.15 4.63 8.56
CA GLY A 34 -0.18 5.39 9.34
C GLY A 34 1.19 5.46 8.67
N GLN A 35 2.13 6.12 9.36
CA GLN A 35 3.51 6.17 8.93
C GLN A 35 4.43 6.15 10.16
N GLN A 36 5.35 5.19 10.20
CA GLN A 36 6.46 5.20 11.14
C GLN A 36 7.65 5.90 10.51
N ASP A 37 8.22 6.87 11.20
CA ASP A 37 9.27 7.73 10.64
C ASP A 37 10.67 7.09 10.78
N HIS A 38 10.79 6.00 11.54
CA HIS A 38 12.04 5.24 11.76
C HIS A 38 13.24 6.10 12.19
N GLY A 39 12.99 7.19 12.94
CA GLY A 39 14.01 8.10 13.42
C GLY A 39 14.54 9.09 12.38
N LEU A 40 13.90 9.24 11.23
CA LEU A 40 14.23 10.24 10.22
C LEU A 40 13.68 11.61 10.63
N GLU A 41 14.49 12.67 10.52
CA GLU A 41 14.07 14.06 10.82
C GLU A 41 13.06 14.57 9.79
N ASP A 42 13.27 14.27 8.50
CA ASP A 42 12.37 14.64 7.40
C ASP A 42 12.05 13.38 6.57
N PRO A 43 11.12 12.56 7.06
CA PRO A 43 10.77 11.32 6.40
C PRO A 43 9.94 11.59 5.13
N PRO A 44 10.26 10.93 4.00
CA PRO A 44 9.39 10.97 2.85
C PRO A 44 8.05 10.36 3.17
N ILE A 45 7.03 10.69 2.39
CA ILE A 45 5.69 10.12 2.62
C ILE A 45 5.68 8.61 2.38
N GLY A 46 5.11 7.86 3.32
CA GLY A 46 4.87 6.42 3.17
C GLY A 46 3.67 6.12 2.27
N ASN A 47 3.66 4.93 1.66
CA ASN A 47 2.59 4.53 0.73
C ASN A 47 1.20 4.66 1.35
N GLY A 48 0.99 4.15 2.57
CA GLY A 48 -0.32 4.17 3.24
C GLY A 48 -0.84 5.58 3.48
N ARG A 49 0.01 6.47 4.01
CA ARG A 49 -0.33 7.89 4.20
C ARG A 49 -0.63 8.56 2.86
N ALA A 50 0.19 8.32 1.82
CA ALA A 50 -0.03 8.89 0.49
C ALA A 50 -1.37 8.43 -0.10
N MET A 51 -1.72 7.14 0.06
CA MET A 51 -3.01 6.61 -0.41
C MET A 51 -4.19 7.21 0.35
N ALA A 52 -4.09 7.42 1.67
CA ALA A 52 -5.14 8.05 2.46
C ALA A 52 -5.35 9.53 2.06
N VAL A 53 -4.27 10.31 2.00
CA VAL A 53 -4.33 11.73 1.65
C VAL A 53 -4.79 11.93 0.20
N LEU A 54 -4.28 11.12 -0.75
CA LEU A 54 -4.69 11.22 -2.14
C LEU A 54 -6.15 10.83 -2.35
N SER A 55 -6.65 9.81 -1.64
CA SER A 55 -8.07 9.46 -1.68
C SER A 55 -8.96 10.61 -1.21
N ALA A 56 -8.56 11.30 -0.14
CA ALA A 56 -9.24 12.49 0.35
C ALA A 56 -9.22 13.65 -0.66
N ARG A 57 -8.05 13.95 -1.24
CA ARG A 57 -7.89 14.96 -2.31
C ARG A 57 -8.78 14.70 -3.52
N GLU A 58 -9.05 13.44 -3.79
CA GLU A 58 -9.94 13.01 -4.88
C GLU A 58 -11.41 12.88 -4.45
N GLY A 59 -11.77 13.38 -3.26
CA GLY A 59 -13.15 13.55 -2.79
C GLY A 59 -13.73 12.41 -1.97
N ALA A 60 -12.92 11.45 -1.51
CA ALA A 60 -13.37 10.38 -0.64
C ALA A 60 -13.40 10.81 0.84
N ALA A 61 -14.35 10.28 1.61
CA ALA A 61 -14.23 10.18 3.06
C ALA A 61 -13.32 8.99 3.41
N VAL A 62 -12.41 9.14 4.38
CA VAL A 62 -11.36 8.15 4.62
C VAL A 62 -11.31 7.68 6.06
N ALA A 63 -11.33 6.37 6.27
CA ALA A 63 -10.93 5.75 7.53
C ALA A 63 -9.45 5.33 7.45
N VAL A 64 -8.66 5.75 8.41
CA VAL A 64 -7.24 5.42 8.54
C VAL A 64 -7.08 4.44 9.68
N ALA A 65 -6.69 3.21 9.38
CA ALA A 65 -6.43 2.17 10.36
C ALA A 65 -4.93 1.89 10.48
N ASP A 66 -4.42 1.85 11.69
CA ASP A 66 -3.03 1.48 11.99
C ASP A 66 -2.93 0.85 13.39
N ILE A 67 -1.85 0.15 13.67
CA ILE A 67 -1.57 -0.37 15.00
C ILE A 67 -1.13 0.76 15.96
N ASP A 68 -0.52 1.81 15.42
CA ASP A 68 -0.06 2.98 16.14
C ASP A 68 -1.05 4.15 15.98
N ARG A 69 -1.67 4.53 17.10
CA ARG A 69 -2.68 5.61 17.14
C ARG A 69 -2.15 6.94 16.62
N ASP A 70 -0.95 7.32 17.03
CA ASP A 70 -0.39 8.63 16.69
C ASP A 70 -0.04 8.70 15.20
N SER A 71 0.45 7.59 14.63
CA SER A 71 0.69 7.47 13.19
C SER A 71 -0.60 7.55 12.38
N ALA A 72 -1.66 6.89 12.83
CA ALA A 72 -2.99 6.98 12.21
C ALA A 72 -3.55 8.40 12.27
N GLU A 73 -3.45 9.05 13.44
CA GLU A 73 -3.94 10.43 13.63
C GLU A 73 -3.18 11.44 12.76
N ARG A 74 -1.84 11.34 12.67
CA ARG A 74 -1.07 12.21 11.76
C ARG A 74 -1.49 12.05 10.29
N SER A 75 -1.85 10.84 9.87
CA SER A 75 -2.37 10.61 8.51
C SER A 75 -3.78 11.15 8.35
N ALA A 76 -4.64 10.98 9.35
CA ALA A 76 -5.99 11.54 9.36
C ALA A 76 -5.99 13.08 9.36
N GLN A 77 -5.00 13.73 9.99
CA GLN A 77 -4.82 15.19 9.87
C GLN A 77 -4.53 15.58 8.41
N GLY A 78 -3.70 14.81 7.69
CA GLY A 78 -3.49 15.01 6.25
C GLY A 78 -4.77 14.87 5.43
N VAL A 79 -5.62 13.89 5.76
CA VAL A 79 -6.95 13.72 5.14
C VAL A 79 -7.85 14.94 5.39
N ARG A 80 -7.91 15.42 6.64
CA ARG A 80 -8.72 16.62 7.00
C ARG A 80 -8.19 17.89 6.34
N ALA A 81 -6.88 18.00 6.13
CA ALA A 81 -6.27 19.13 5.42
C ALA A 81 -6.69 19.22 3.94
N GLU A 82 -7.05 18.09 3.32
CA GLU A 82 -7.67 18.04 1.98
C GLU A 82 -9.19 18.33 2.01
N GLY A 83 -9.77 18.67 3.19
CA GLY A 83 -11.18 19.00 3.34
C GLY A 83 -12.11 17.79 3.50
N ALA A 84 -11.58 16.59 3.66
CA ALA A 84 -12.37 15.37 3.74
C ALA A 84 -12.63 14.93 5.20
N ALA A 85 -13.71 14.16 5.40
CA ALA A 85 -13.98 13.47 6.67
C ALA A 85 -12.94 12.37 6.90
N ALA A 86 -12.45 12.27 8.15
CA ALA A 86 -11.47 11.27 8.57
C ALA A 86 -11.91 10.53 9.84
N VAL A 87 -11.88 9.20 9.78
CA VAL A 87 -12.07 8.30 10.93
C VAL A 87 -10.73 7.66 11.27
N VAL A 88 -10.35 7.61 12.56
CA VAL A 88 -9.13 6.95 13.04
C VAL A 88 -9.48 5.64 13.71
N LEU A 89 -8.87 4.56 13.27
CA LEU A 89 -9.08 3.22 13.78
C LEU A 89 -7.74 2.63 14.25
N VAL A 90 -7.74 1.95 15.39
CA VAL A 90 -6.52 1.40 15.99
C VAL A 90 -6.69 -0.09 16.22
N GLY A 91 -5.74 -0.88 15.71
CA GLY A 91 -5.75 -2.32 15.91
C GLY A 91 -4.66 -3.04 15.13
N ASP A 92 -4.40 -4.29 15.52
CA ASP A 92 -3.48 -5.16 14.81
C ASP A 92 -4.19 -5.80 13.61
N ALA A 93 -3.70 -5.51 12.41
CA ALA A 93 -4.24 -6.08 11.17
C ALA A 93 -4.02 -7.59 11.05
N ALA A 94 -3.19 -8.20 11.89
CA ALA A 94 -3.00 -9.65 11.97
C ALA A 94 -3.94 -10.34 12.97
N ASP A 95 -4.73 -9.58 13.73
CA ASP A 95 -5.75 -10.09 14.67
C ASP A 95 -7.14 -10.09 14.03
N ASP A 96 -7.81 -11.26 14.02
CA ASP A 96 -9.10 -11.46 13.36
C ASP A 96 -10.21 -10.57 13.95
N ARG A 97 -10.23 -10.38 15.29
CA ARG A 97 -11.26 -9.57 15.95
C ARG A 97 -11.00 -8.08 15.72
N ALA A 98 -9.74 -7.66 15.76
CA ALA A 98 -9.39 -6.27 15.50
C ALA A 98 -9.74 -5.87 14.06
N VAL A 99 -9.49 -6.73 13.06
CA VAL A 99 -9.87 -6.46 11.67
C VAL A 99 -11.37 -6.42 11.49
N ALA A 100 -12.12 -7.36 12.12
CA ALA A 100 -13.59 -7.33 12.11
C ALA A 100 -14.13 -5.99 12.62
N SER A 101 -13.61 -5.51 13.77
CA SER A 101 -13.98 -4.20 14.34
C SER A 101 -13.60 -3.05 13.40
N MET A 102 -12.37 -3.03 12.86
CA MET A 102 -11.95 -1.99 11.90
C MET A 102 -12.90 -1.83 10.71
N PHE A 103 -13.36 -2.94 10.12
CA PHE A 103 -14.29 -2.90 8.99
C PHE A 103 -15.68 -2.42 9.40
N SER A 104 -16.22 -2.89 10.55
CA SER A 104 -17.48 -2.41 11.09
C SER A 104 -17.43 -0.94 11.43
N ASP A 105 -16.39 -0.50 12.15
CA ASP A 105 -16.26 0.86 12.62
C ASP A 105 -15.99 1.84 11.46
N ALA A 106 -15.24 1.39 10.42
CA ALA A 106 -15.05 2.16 9.20
C ALA A 106 -16.38 2.37 8.47
N ARG A 107 -17.16 1.28 8.26
CA ARG A 107 -18.47 1.35 7.62
C ARG A 107 -19.42 2.29 8.39
N ASP A 108 -19.47 2.14 9.69
CA ASP A 108 -20.41 2.89 10.53
C ASP A 108 -19.98 4.37 10.64
N GLY A 109 -18.68 4.62 10.81
CA GLY A 109 -18.12 5.99 10.90
C GLY A 109 -18.15 6.78 9.59
N LEU A 110 -18.10 6.10 8.44
CA LEU A 110 -18.17 6.72 7.10
C LEU A 110 -19.57 6.66 6.48
N GLY A 111 -20.53 5.93 7.08
CA GLY A 111 -21.85 5.71 6.52
C GLY A 111 -21.85 4.72 5.34
N GLY A 112 -20.87 3.83 5.28
CA GLY A 112 -20.69 2.80 4.27
C GLY A 112 -19.22 2.56 3.93
N LEU A 113 -18.95 1.63 2.98
CA LEU A 113 -17.57 1.30 2.55
C LEU A 113 -17.59 0.89 1.08
N ASP A 114 -16.86 1.65 0.25
CA ASP A 114 -16.79 1.47 -1.22
C ASP A 114 -15.38 1.17 -1.71
N GLY A 115 -14.38 1.42 -0.89
CA GLY A 115 -12.98 1.20 -1.22
C GLY A 115 -12.17 0.73 -0.04
N VAL A 116 -11.24 -0.19 -0.27
CA VAL A 116 -10.30 -0.67 0.76
C VAL A 116 -8.89 -0.72 0.19
N VAL A 117 -7.94 -0.21 0.94
CA VAL A 117 -6.51 -0.40 0.67
C VAL A 117 -5.89 -1.22 1.80
N LEU A 118 -5.27 -2.33 1.45
CA LEU A 118 -4.56 -3.22 2.37
C LEU A 118 -3.05 -3.03 2.19
N ASN A 119 -2.42 -2.18 3.04
CA ASN A 119 -1.04 -1.73 2.83
C ASN A 119 -0.04 -2.28 3.86
N VAL A 120 -0.49 -3.02 4.86
CA VAL A 120 0.38 -3.50 5.94
C VAL A 120 1.51 -4.38 5.42
N GLY A 121 2.72 -4.17 5.96
CA GLY A 121 3.86 -5.01 5.63
C GLY A 121 5.12 -4.67 6.42
N VAL A 122 5.85 -5.72 6.79
CA VAL A 122 7.15 -5.64 7.47
C VAL A 122 8.14 -6.60 6.81
N GLY A 123 9.43 -6.33 6.98
CA GLY A 123 10.51 -7.25 6.64
C GLY A 123 11.24 -7.73 7.88
N ALA A 124 11.68 -8.98 7.89
CA ALA A 124 12.55 -9.55 8.90
C ALA A 124 13.37 -10.71 8.30
N GLY A 125 14.44 -11.09 9.00
CA GLY A 125 15.36 -12.13 8.56
C GLY A 125 16.23 -11.69 7.39
N LEU A 126 17.40 -12.31 7.25
CA LEU A 126 18.33 -12.03 6.15
C LEU A 126 18.89 -13.35 5.65
N LEU A 127 18.71 -13.63 4.36
CA LEU A 127 19.04 -14.89 3.70
C LEU A 127 18.32 -16.10 4.34
N LEU A 128 18.17 -17.21 3.63
CA LEU A 128 17.50 -18.41 4.18
C LEU A 128 18.18 -18.95 5.41
N ARG A 129 19.51 -18.94 5.45
CA ARG A 129 20.28 -19.48 6.59
C ARG A 129 20.20 -18.63 7.86
N GLY A 130 19.91 -17.32 7.72
CA GLY A 130 19.83 -16.39 8.85
C GLY A 130 18.41 -16.03 9.24
N THR A 131 17.38 -16.48 8.50
CA THR A 131 15.98 -16.25 8.86
C THR A 131 15.52 -17.28 9.87
N THR A 132 15.10 -16.84 11.04
CA THR A 132 14.55 -17.71 12.07
C THR A 132 13.11 -18.11 11.76
N VAL A 133 12.59 -19.15 12.42
CA VAL A 133 11.17 -19.53 12.32
C VAL A 133 10.28 -18.39 12.83
N ASP A 134 10.67 -17.74 13.92
CA ASP A 134 9.92 -16.61 14.49
C ASP A 134 9.87 -15.42 13.52
N ASP A 135 10.98 -15.11 12.84
CA ASP A 135 10.97 -14.09 11.77
C ASP A 135 10.01 -14.45 10.64
N TRP A 136 10.05 -15.72 10.21
CA TRP A 136 9.17 -16.24 9.17
C TRP A 136 7.71 -16.11 9.58
N ASP A 137 7.34 -16.64 10.74
CA ASP A 137 5.95 -16.65 11.23
C ASP A 137 5.44 -15.23 11.45
N ARG A 138 6.26 -14.34 12.01
CA ARG A 138 5.92 -12.93 12.18
C ARG A 138 5.65 -12.24 10.84
N VAL A 139 6.51 -12.43 9.84
CA VAL A 139 6.34 -11.82 8.52
C VAL A 139 5.10 -12.37 7.82
N MET A 140 4.87 -13.68 7.87
CA MET A 140 3.67 -14.29 7.29
C MET A 140 2.38 -13.81 7.98
N ALA A 141 2.39 -13.69 9.30
CA ALA A 141 1.26 -13.15 10.05
C ALA A 141 0.95 -11.69 9.66
N ILE A 142 1.95 -10.84 9.64
CA ILE A 142 1.74 -9.41 9.36
C ILE A 142 1.46 -9.15 7.88
N ASN A 143 2.19 -9.80 6.95
CA ASN A 143 2.09 -9.48 5.53
C ASN A 143 1.01 -10.27 4.77
N THR A 144 0.75 -11.52 5.18
CA THR A 144 -0.15 -12.42 4.44
C THR A 144 -1.49 -12.57 5.14
N ARG A 145 -1.47 -12.91 6.46
CA ARG A 145 -2.72 -13.08 7.22
C ARG A 145 -3.51 -11.79 7.31
N SER A 146 -2.86 -10.63 7.47
CA SER A 146 -3.55 -9.34 7.48
C SER A 146 -4.31 -9.07 6.18
N GLN A 147 -3.69 -9.38 5.04
CA GLN A 147 -4.31 -9.20 3.73
C GLN A 147 -5.47 -10.19 3.52
N PHE A 148 -5.30 -11.44 3.98
CA PHE A 148 -6.37 -12.43 3.97
C PHE A 148 -7.57 -11.95 4.79
N LEU A 149 -7.34 -11.49 6.02
CA LEU A 149 -8.39 -10.94 6.88
C LEU A 149 -9.05 -9.72 6.25
N GLY A 150 -8.26 -8.81 5.66
CA GLY A 150 -8.78 -7.68 4.93
C GLY A 150 -9.68 -8.07 3.77
N CYS A 151 -9.29 -9.05 2.94
CA CYS A 151 -10.15 -9.58 1.86
C CYS A 151 -11.43 -10.24 2.41
N LYS A 152 -11.29 -11.08 3.45
CA LYS A 152 -12.43 -11.74 4.12
C LYS A 152 -13.47 -10.73 4.59
N TYR A 153 -13.06 -9.70 5.32
CA TYR A 153 -13.98 -8.71 5.86
C TYR A 153 -14.48 -7.71 4.82
N ALA A 154 -13.71 -7.42 3.76
CA ALA A 154 -14.22 -6.66 2.61
C ALA A 154 -15.40 -7.38 1.96
N LEU A 155 -15.28 -8.69 1.68
CA LEU A 155 -16.37 -9.53 1.13
C LEU A 155 -17.60 -9.59 2.05
N GLN A 156 -17.42 -9.46 3.37
CA GLN A 156 -18.53 -9.51 4.33
C GLN A 156 -19.20 -8.15 4.58
N THR A 157 -18.49 -7.05 4.37
CA THR A 157 -18.92 -5.71 4.79
C THR A 157 -19.32 -4.81 3.62
N MET A 158 -18.67 -4.97 2.47
CA MET A 158 -18.95 -4.18 1.27
C MET A 158 -20.04 -4.83 0.44
N SER A 159 -20.94 -4.02 -0.12
CA SER A 159 -21.92 -4.47 -1.13
C SER A 159 -21.38 -4.33 -2.55
N GLU A 160 -20.53 -3.32 -2.78
CA GLU A 160 -19.90 -3.02 -4.07
C GLU A 160 -18.60 -2.23 -3.86
N GLY A 161 -17.77 -2.13 -4.87
CA GLY A 161 -16.59 -1.28 -4.84
C GLY A 161 -15.29 -1.94 -5.27
N ALA A 162 -14.17 -1.52 -4.67
CA ALA A 162 -12.86 -2.03 -5.02
C ALA A 162 -11.93 -2.18 -3.82
N VAL A 163 -11.13 -3.23 -3.85
CA VAL A 163 -10.07 -3.53 -2.86
C VAL A 163 -8.73 -3.55 -3.58
N VAL A 164 -7.76 -2.83 -3.02
CA VAL A 164 -6.38 -2.80 -3.52
C VAL A 164 -5.44 -3.36 -2.47
N LEU A 165 -4.80 -4.48 -2.79
CA LEU A 165 -3.75 -5.08 -1.98
C LEU A 165 -2.41 -4.45 -2.35
N VAL A 166 -1.51 -4.25 -1.37
CA VAL A 166 -0.17 -3.75 -1.61
C VAL A 166 0.84 -4.87 -1.44
N GLY A 167 1.35 -5.33 -2.58
CA GLY A 167 2.39 -6.34 -2.70
C GLY A 167 3.80 -5.75 -2.65
N SER A 168 4.67 -6.29 -3.48
CA SER A 168 6.04 -5.81 -3.77
C SER A 168 6.60 -6.55 -4.97
N VAL A 169 7.53 -5.95 -5.68
CA VAL A 169 8.36 -6.67 -6.69
C VAL A 169 9.13 -7.84 -6.06
N ALA A 170 9.31 -7.86 -4.75
CA ALA A 170 9.86 -9.01 -4.01
C ALA A 170 9.08 -10.32 -4.21
N ALA A 171 7.82 -10.25 -4.64
CA ALA A 171 7.03 -11.42 -5.03
C ALA A 171 7.61 -12.15 -6.26
N ARG A 172 8.37 -11.45 -7.10
CA ARG A 172 8.89 -11.91 -8.40
C ARG A 172 10.41 -11.82 -8.51
N GLU A 173 11.05 -11.03 -7.66
CA GLU A 173 12.49 -10.81 -7.65
C GLU A 173 13.14 -11.50 -6.45
N VAL A 174 14.36 -12.03 -6.66
CA VAL A 174 15.13 -12.61 -5.57
C VAL A 174 15.78 -11.49 -4.75
N LEU A 175 15.23 -11.25 -3.57
CA LEU A 175 15.77 -10.33 -2.58
C LEU A 175 16.33 -11.12 -1.38
N PRO A 176 17.24 -10.52 -0.57
CA PRO A 176 17.83 -11.21 0.57
C PRO A 176 16.87 -11.37 1.78
N PHE A 177 15.57 -11.20 1.57
CA PHE A 177 14.51 -11.26 2.60
C PHE A 177 13.50 -12.37 2.25
N PRO A 178 13.80 -13.65 2.52
CA PRO A 178 13.02 -14.78 2.00
C PRO A 178 11.58 -14.82 2.52
N ALA A 179 11.36 -14.55 3.81
CA ALA A 179 10.02 -14.50 4.37
C ALA A 179 9.17 -13.36 3.73
N TYR A 180 9.80 -12.20 3.52
CA TYR A 180 9.14 -11.07 2.85
C TYR A 180 8.75 -11.42 1.41
N GLY A 181 9.68 -11.95 0.61
CA GLY A 181 9.39 -12.36 -0.77
C GLY A 181 8.25 -13.38 -0.84
N ALA A 182 8.32 -14.44 -0.04
CA ALA A 182 7.28 -15.47 0.04
C ALA A 182 5.92 -14.89 0.47
N SER A 183 5.89 -14.01 1.48
CA SER A 183 4.65 -13.38 1.94
C SER A 183 4.00 -12.52 0.86
N LYS A 184 4.78 -11.77 0.07
CA LYS A 184 4.27 -10.92 -1.00
C LYS A 184 3.87 -11.72 -2.25
N ALA A 185 4.52 -12.86 -2.53
CA ALA A 185 4.12 -13.78 -3.58
C ALA A 185 2.76 -14.45 -3.30
N ALA A 186 2.47 -14.79 -2.06
CA ALA A 186 1.18 -15.35 -1.65
C ALA A 186 -0.01 -14.43 -1.99
N LEU A 187 0.20 -13.11 -2.01
CA LEU A 187 -0.87 -12.14 -2.30
C LEU A 187 -1.39 -12.21 -3.74
N GLU A 188 -0.61 -12.71 -4.69
CA GLU A 188 -1.06 -12.87 -6.08
C GLU A 188 -2.19 -13.91 -6.17
N SER A 189 -2.04 -15.04 -5.47
CA SER A 189 -3.08 -16.08 -5.43
C SER A 189 -4.30 -15.62 -4.63
N LEU A 190 -4.06 -14.98 -3.48
CA LEU A 190 -5.13 -14.44 -2.64
C LEU A 190 -5.97 -13.40 -3.40
N CYS A 191 -5.33 -12.47 -4.11
CA CYS A 191 -6.02 -11.45 -4.90
C CYS A 191 -6.91 -12.07 -5.99
N ARG A 192 -6.43 -13.08 -6.71
CA ARG A 192 -7.23 -13.78 -7.73
C ARG A 192 -8.42 -14.49 -7.13
N GLN A 193 -8.25 -15.17 -6.00
CA GLN A 193 -9.36 -15.85 -5.31
C GLN A 193 -10.41 -14.84 -4.84
N ALA A 194 -9.98 -13.76 -4.17
CA ALA A 194 -10.87 -12.71 -3.71
C ALA A 194 -11.63 -12.02 -4.87
N ALA A 195 -10.95 -11.83 -6.02
CA ALA A 195 -11.56 -11.26 -7.22
C ALA A 195 -12.69 -12.12 -7.78
N VAL A 196 -12.53 -13.45 -7.76
CA VAL A 196 -13.59 -14.38 -8.21
C VAL A 196 -14.77 -14.37 -7.25
N GLU A 197 -14.51 -14.38 -5.93
CA GLU A 197 -15.57 -14.38 -4.91
C GLU A 197 -16.31 -13.03 -4.81
N GLY A 198 -15.60 -11.91 -5.08
CA GLY A 198 -16.20 -10.56 -5.04
C GLY A 198 -17.00 -10.20 -6.29
N ALA A 199 -16.76 -10.87 -7.41
CA ALA A 199 -17.43 -10.56 -8.66
C ALA A 199 -18.94 -10.85 -8.63
N PRO A 200 -19.78 -10.05 -9.28
CA PRO A 200 -19.42 -8.88 -10.09
C PRO A 200 -19.31 -7.57 -9.31
N SER A 201 -19.58 -7.56 -8.01
CA SER A 201 -19.84 -6.34 -7.24
C SER A 201 -18.56 -5.71 -6.69
N ILE A 202 -17.59 -6.52 -6.26
CA ILE A 202 -16.35 -6.05 -5.65
C ILE A 202 -15.15 -6.49 -6.49
N ARG A 203 -14.34 -5.53 -6.92
CA ARG A 203 -13.09 -5.78 -7.64
C ARG A 203 -11.91 -5.89 -6.66
N PHE A 204 -11.02 -6.83 -6.88
CA PHE A 204 -9.78 -6.97 -6.11
C PHE A 204 -8.59 -6.91 -7.04
N ASN A 205 -7.63 -6.01 -6.77
CA ASN A 205 -6.42 -5.89 -7.55
C ASN A 205 -5.20 -5.71 -6.63
N LEU A 206 -4.02 -5.95 -7.16
CA LEU A 206 -2.76 -5.93 -6.44
C LEU A 206 -1.80 -4.94 -7.07
N VAL A 207 -1.17 -4.09 -6.27
CA VAL A 207 -0.08 -3.20 -6.69
C VAL A 207 1.23 -3.75 -6.16
N HIS A 208 2.25 -3.87 -7.02
CA HIS A 208 3.60 -4.26 -6.65
C HIS A 208 4.56 -3.07 -6.76
N PRO A 209 4.81 -2.33 -5.67
CA PRO A 209 5.83 -1.30 -5.64
C PRO A 209 7.25 -1.88 -5.84
N GLY A 210 8.09 -1.16 -6.56
CA GLY A 210 9.51 -1.40 -6.67
C GLY A 210 10.32 -0.76 -5.55
N LEU A 211 11.43 -0.11 -5.92
CA LEU A 211 12.21 0.71 -5.00
C LEU A 211 11.53 2.07 -4.84
N ILE A 212 10.84 2.25 -3.73
CA ILE A 212 10.12 3.48 -3.40
C ILE A 212 10.84 4.19 -2.26
N ASP A 213 11.02 5.50 -2.39
CA ASP A 213 11.55 6.37 -1.33
C ASP A 213 10.46 6.60 -0.29
N THR A 214 10.51 5.78 0.76
CA THR A 214 9.62 5.80 1.93
C THR A 214 10.46 5.59 3.18
N PRO A 215 9.97 5.88 4.38
CA PRO A 215 10.75 5.63 5.60
C PRO A 215 11.20 4.16 5.72
N LEU A 216 10.30 3.20 5.45
CA LEU A 216 10.64 1.78 5.40
C LEU A 216 11.67 1.47 4.29
N GLY A 217 11.54 2.12 3.15
CA GLY A 217 12.48 2.00 2.02
C GLY A 217 13.88 2.48 2.37
N ARG A 218 14.01 3.61 3.06
CA ARG A 218 15.29 4.15 3.53
C ARG A 218 15.91 3.25 4.60
N GLN A 219 15.13 2.72 5.53
CA GLN A 219 15.61 1.74 6.52
C GLN A 219 16.17 0.49 5.84
N ALA A 220 15.48 -0.06 4.84
CA ALA A 220 15.95 -1.21 4.08
C ALA A 220 17.24 -0.90 3.27
N SER A 221 17.42 0.33 2.81
CA SER A 221 18.64 0.79 2.11
C SER A 221 19.83 0.87 3.06
N ALA A 222 19.64 1.31 4.29
CA ALA A 222 20.69 1.36 5.31
C ALA A 222 21.24 -0.05 5.64
N ILE A 223 20.42 -1.11 5.51
CA ILE A 223 20.83 -2.48 5.75
C ILE A 223 21.47 -3.12 4.51
N SER A 224 21.19 -2.65 3.30
CA SER A 224 21.61 -3.28 2.05
C SER A 224 22.17 -2.27 1.04
N ALA A 225 23.50 -2.14 1.00
CA ALA A 225 24.21 -1.36 -0.01
C ALA A 225 23.90 -1.79 -1.48
N ARG A 226 23.31 -2.98 -1.69
CA ARG A 226 22.85 -3.43 -3.01
C ARG A 226 21.76 -2.51 -3.56
N ARG A 227 20.90 -1.97 -2.69
CA ARG A 227 19.77 -1.13 -3.09
C ARG A 227 20.21 0.18 -3.74
N GLU A 228 21.34 0.73 -3.30
CA GLU A 228 21.92 1.94 -3.88
C GLU A 228 22.56 1.71 -5.26
N ARG A 229 22.98 0.45 -5.54
CA ARG A 229 23.66 0.07 -6.80
C ARG A 229 22.72 -0.40 -7.89
N VAL A 230 21.45 -0.61 -7.58
CA VAL A 230 20.45 -1.09 -8.55
C VAL A 230 20.16 0.01 -9.57
N ARG A 231 20.33 -0.32 -10.85
CA ARG A 231 19.98 0.58 -11.95
C ARG A 231 18.51 0.47 -12.29
N ILE A 232 17.74 1.50 -11.96
CA ILE A 232 16.36 1.63 -12.36
C ILE A 232 16.32 2.31 -13.74
N PRO A 233 15.61 1.80 -14.75
CA PRO A 233 15.50 2.47 -16.07
C PRO A 233 14.99 3.92 -15.96
N ALA A 234 14.03 4.19 -15.06
CA ALA A 234 13.55 5.55 -14.76
C ALA A 234 14.59 6.44 -14.06
N ARG A 235 15.80 5.92 -13.72
CA ARG A 235 16.94 6.61 -13.10
C ARG A 235 16.69 7.24 -11.73
N ARG A 236 15.61 6.93 -11.09
CA ARG A 236 15.26 7.34 -9.72
C ARG A 236 14.43 6.27 -9.03
N GLN A 237 14.34 6.33 -7.72
CA GLN A 237 13.32 5.62 -6.97
C GLN A 237 11.95 6.26 -7.23
N GLY A 238 10.88 5.47 -7.09
CA GLY A 238 9.53 6.01 -7.08
C GLY A 238 9.21 6.67 -5.74
N THR A 239 8.09 7.35 -5.66
CA THR A 239 7.56 7.97 -4.45
C THR A 239 6.31 7.26 -3.95
N GLY A 240 5.95 7.46 -2.67
CA GLY A 240 4.68 6.96 -2.13
C GLY A 240 3.47 7.48 -2.91
N TRP A 241 3.57 8.67 -3.49
CA TRP A 241 2.52 9.26 -4.32
C TRP A 241 2.30 8.50 -5.63
N GLU A 242 3.35 8.06 -6.31
CA GLU A 242 3.23 7.29 -7.56
C GLU A 242 2.57 5.93 -7.33
N VAL A 243 2.85 5.30 -6.18
CA VAL A 243 2.13 4.09 -5.75
C VAL A 243 0.67 4.41 -5.44
N ALA A 244 0.41 5.53 -4.74
CA ALA A 244 -0.94 5.97 -4.40
C ALA A 244 -1.78 6.29 -5.64
N TYR A 245 -1.22 6.90 -6.70
CA TYR A 245 -1.95 7.14 -7.95
C TYR A 245 -2.36 5.84 -8.66
N THR A 246 -1.56 4.78 -8.57
CA THR A 246 -1.95 3.47 -9.10
C THR A 246 -3.08 2.85 -8.28
N ALA A 247 -3.01 2.93 -6.94
CA ALA A 247 -4.09 2.48 -6.07
C ALA A 247 -5.38 3.28 -6.32
N LEU A 248 -5.29 4.60 -6.48
CA LEU A 248 -6.41 5.47 -6.83
C LEU A 248 -7.10 5.04 -8.12
N PHE A 249 -6.34 4.78 -9.20
CA PHE A 249 -6.87 4.27 -10.46
C PHE A 249 -7.62 2.95 -10.25
N LEU A 250 -7.09 2.04 -9.45
CA LEU A 250 -7.71 0.74 -9.19
C LEU A 250 -8.95 0.84 -8.27
N LEU A 251 -9.03 1.86 -7.42
CA LEU A 251 -10.23 2.18 -6.63
C LEU A 251 -11.32 2.85 -7.48
N GLY A 252 -10.93 3.61 -8.50
CA GLY A 252 -11.80 4.40 -9.35
C GLY A 252 -12.60 3.60 -10.37
N GLU A 253 -13.53 4.27 -11.03
CA GLU A 253 -14.39 3.68 -12.06
C GLU A 253 -13.65 3.42 -13.37
N GLU A 254 -12.53 4.11 -13.61
CA GLU A 254 -11.68 3.93 -14.78
C GLU A 254 -11.13 2.49 -14.90
N SER A 255 -11.08 1.77 -13.79
CA SER A 255 -10.66 0.36 -13.73
C SER A 255 -11.83 -0.63 -13.58
N SER A 256 -13.05 -0.25 -13.98
CA SER A 256 -14.27 -1.03 -13.80
C SER A 256 -14.23 -2.45 -14.40
N TYR A 257 -13.39 -2.68 -15.41
CA TYR A 257 -13.21 -4.01 -16.04
C TYR A 257 -11.88 -4.68 -15.65
N ILE A 258 -11.22 -4.18 -14.58
CA ILE A 258 -9.95 -4.72 -14.08
C ILE A 258 -10.19 -5.35 -12.71
N THR A 259 -10.06 -6.68 -12.62
CA THR A 259 -10.12 -7.44 -11.35
C THR A 259 -9.17 -8.64 -11.41
N GLY A 260 -8.61 -9.05 -10.28
CA GLY A 260 -7.64 -10.14 -10.16
C GLY A 260 -6.25 -9.84 -10.74
N GLN A 261 -5.96 -8.58 -11.07
CA GLN A 261 -4.74 -8.19 -11.76
C GLN A 261 -3.67 -7.66 -10.79
N SER A 262 -2.40 -7.85 -11.21
CA SER A 262 -1.23 -7.30 -10.53
C SER A 262 -0.59 -6.21 -11.39
N VAL A 263 -0.48 -4.99 -10.85
CA VAL A 263 0.15 -3.84 -11.50
C VAL A 263 1.49 -3.55 -10.84
N ILE A 264 2.57 -3.55 -11.63
CA ILE A 264 3.93 -3.25 -11.15
C ILE A 264 4.19 -1.75 -11.29
N VAL A 265 4.70 -1.13 -10.21
CA VAL A 265 5.06 0.30 -10.13
C VAL A 265 6.51 0.40 -9.68
N ASP A 266 7.45 0.27 -10.62
CA ASP A 266 8.86 0.05 -10.30
C ASP A 266 9.87 0.82 -11.16
N GLY A 267 9.41 1.72 -12.03
CA GLY A 267 10.26 2.48 -12.95
C GLY A 267 11.04 1.60 -13.94
N GLY A 268 10.55 0.38 -14.21
CA GLY A 268 11.17 -0.59 -15.10
C GLY A 268 12.23 -1.48 -14.41
N LEU A 269 12.33 -1.45 -13.09
CA LEU A 269 13.31 -2.22 -12.31
C LEU A 269 13.32 -3.71 -12.68
N THR A 270 12.14 -4.34 -12.77
CA THR A 270 12.02 -5.79 -13.01
C THR A 270 12.23 -6.21 -14.46
N ILE A 271 12.21 -5.28 -15.41
CA ILE A 271 12.39 -5.54 -16.84
C ILE A 271 13.66 -4.93 -17.43
N GLY A 272 14.38 -4.13 -16.64
CA GLY A 272 15.63 -3.50 -17.05
C GLY A 272 16.78 -4.51 -17.21
N PRO A 273 17.84 -4.16 -17.95
CA PRO A 273 19.00 -5.02 -18.07
C PRO A 273 19.63 -5.24 -16.69
N ARG A 274 19.82 -6.50 -16.35
CA ARG A 274 20.56 -6.90 -15.14
C ARG A 274 22.05 -6.74 -15.47
N GLY A 275 22.66 -5.63 -15.01
CA GLY A 275 24.08 -5.38 -15.15
C GLY A 275 24.92 -6.15 -14.15
#